data_37f09c3dc119c1a1ac686c9de7ce792a
#
_entry.id   37f09c3dc119c1a1ac686c9de7ce792a
#
_cell.length_a   1.000
_cell.length_b   1.000
_cell.length_c   1.000
_cell.angle_alpha   90.00
_cell.angle_beta   90.00
_cell.angle_gamma   90.00
#
_symmetry.space_group_name_H-M   'P 1'
#
loop_
_entity.id
_entity.type
_entity.pdbx_description
1 polymer ?
#
loop_
_entity_poly.entity_id
_entity_poly.type
_entity_poly.pdbx_seq_one_letter_code
_entity_poly.pdbx_strand_id
1 'polypeptide(L)'
;ISACLVGSEMCIRDRSQLDIEGARAQALKADAALARGERLPLLGVPVSVKESFDVRGLVTSSGNPAYADNRATEDAHAVAALREAGAVIIGKSNVPLALADLQSYNAIHGQSNNPWDPARTPGGSSGGSAAAVAAGYVALELGSDIGGSIRIPAHFCGVYGHKPSYGLVSMRGTGVPSGRIADRDLTVGGPLARTAGDLSLALDLLLNRDPLENKARQVHLPAARHARLGDFRVLVIDRWPGTD
;
A
#
# COMPACT_ATOMS: atom_id res chain seq x y z
N ILE A 1 9.61 23.95 -0.03
CA ILE A 1 9.15 22.56 -0.24
C ILE A 1 8.00 22.49 -1.27
N SER A 2 7.11 23.48 -1.35
CA SER A 2 5.89 23.38 -2.16
C SER A 2 6.08 23.48 -3.69
N ALA A 3 7.00 24.29 -4.19
CA ALA A 3 7.13 24.54 -5.64
C ALA A 3 7.76 23.38 -6.42
N CYS A 4 8.61 22.57 -5.78
CA CYS A 4 9.23 21.39 -6.41
C CYS A 4 8.26 20.19 -6.47
N LEU A 5 7.29 20.11 -5.54
CA LEU A 5 6.35 18.98 -5.44
C LEU A 5 5.24 19.05 -6.49
N VAL A 6 4.71 20.23 -6.81
CA VAL A 6 3.61 20.39 -7.79
C VAL A 6 4.04 20.04 -9.22
N GLY A 7 5.29 20.32 -9.59
CA GLY A 7 5.82 19.96 -10.91
C GLY A 7 6.16 18.48 -11.05
N SER A 8 6.64 17.84 -9.98
CA SER A 8 7.03 16.42 -9.98
C SER A 8 5.84 15.46 -9.97
N GLU A 9 4.72 15.82 -9.35
CA GLU A 9 3.49 14.99 -9.38
C GLU A 9 2.99 14.78 -10.81
N MET A 10 3.04 15.80 -11.67
CA MET A 10 2.65 15.69 -13.07
C MET A 10 3.59 14.78 -13.87
N CYS A 11 4.87 14.71 -13.51
CA CYS A 11 5.85 13.86 -14.19
C CYS A 11 5.81 12.40 -13.70
N ILE A 12 5.52 12.19 -12.43
CA ILE A 12 5.56 10.85 -11.80
C ILE A 12 4.22 10.12 -11.95
N ARG A 13 3.09 10.82 -11.90
CA ARG A 13 1.73 10.24 -11.98
C ARG A 13 1.54 9.04 -11.06
N ASP A 14 2.02 9.16 -9.83
CA ASP A 14 1.95 8.10 -8.82
C ASP A 14 0.52 7.83 -8.33
N ARG A 15 -0.38 8.82 -8.46
CA ARG A 15 -1.75 8.76 -7.92
C ARG A 15 -2.82 8.58 -8.99
N SER A 16 -3.81 7.74 -8.67
CA SER A 16 -5.03 7.58 -9.44
C SER A 16 -6.13 8.52 -9.00
N GLN A 17 -6.26 8.74 -7.69
CA GLN A 17 -7.26 9.62 -7.09
C GLN A 17 -6.70 10.31 -5.85
N LEU A 18 -7.10 11.56 -5.64
CA LEU A 18 -6.85 12.34 -4.42
C LEU A 18 -8.18 12.71 -3.78
N ASP A 19 -8.26 12.56 -2.45
CA ASP A 19 -9.38 13.01 -1.61
C ASP A 19 -8.91 14.20 -0.76
N ILE A 20 -8.67 15.34 -1.39
CA ILE A 20 -8.12 16.53 -0.73
C ILE A 20 -9.03 17.02 0.41
N GLU A 21 -10.32 17.12 0.15
CA GLU A 21 -11.28 17.62 1.14
C GLU A 21 -11.48 16.63 2.29
N GLY A 22 -11.62 15.34 1.99
CA GLY A 22 -11.70 14.31 3.01
C GLY A 22 -10.41 14.21 3.84
N ALA A 23 -9.24 14.32 3.20
CA ALA A 23 -7.96 14.32 3.91
C ALA A 23 -7.81 15.53 4.84
N ARG A 24 -8.21 16.73 4.40
CA ARG A 24 -8.23 17.93 5.26
C ARG A 24 -9.16 17.77 6.46
N ALA A 25 -10.35 17.23 6.24
CA ALA A 25 -11.29 16.98 7.32
C ALA A 25 -10.75 15.94 8.33
N GLN A 26 -10.05 14.90 7.84
CA GLN A 26 -9.37 13.91 8.70
C GLN A 26 -8.21 14.56 9.49
N ALA A 27 -7.40 15.41 8.85
CA ALA A 27 -6.30 16.10 9.50
C ALA A 27 -6.80 17.01 10.63
N LEU A 28 -7.86 17.79 10.40
CA LEU A 28 -8.47 18.61 11.45
C LEU A 28 -8.98 17.78 12.65
N LYS A 29 -9.53 16.59 12.40
CA LYS A 29 -9.92 15.68 13.48
C LYS A 29 -8.70 15.17 14.24
N ALA A 30 -7.61 14.87 13.54
CA ALA A 30 -6.36 14.43 14.16
C ALA A 30 -5.75 15.55 15.01
N ASP A 31 -5.74 16.80 14.55
CA ASP A 31 -5.28 17.95 15.33
C ASP A 31 -6.10 18.11 16.62
N ALA A 32 -7.43 18.00 16.52
CA ALA A 32 -8.32 18.06 17.67
C ALA A 32 -8.07 16.92 18.65
N ALA A 33 -7.80 15.70 18.16
CA ALA A 33 -7.47 14.53 18.99
C ALA A 33 -6.12 14.74 19.71
N LEU A 34 -5.11 15.24 19.00
CA LEU A 34 -3.81 15.60 19.59
C LEU A 34 -3.96 16.65 20.69
N ALA A 35 -4.79 17.67 20.48
CA ALA A 35 -5.06 18.71 21.48
C ALA A 35 -5.74 18.16 22.75
N ARG A 36 -6.53 17.08 22.63
CA ARG A 36 -7.10 16.36 23.78
C ARG A 36 -6.12 15.38 24.45
N GLY A 37 -4.90 15.27 23.95
CA GLY A 37 -3.88 14.35 24.48
C GLY A 37 -3.98 12.92 23.95
N GLU A 38 -4.83 12.64 22.95
CA GLU A 38 -4.92 11.33 22.33
C GLU A 38 -3.61 10.97 21.61
N ARG A 39 -3.26 9.68 21.65
CA ARG A 39 -2.06 9.16 20.98
C ARG A 39 -2.42 7.86 20.29
N LEU A 40 -2.45 7.91 18.95
CA LEU A 40 -2.60 6.72 18.11
C LEU A 40 -1.32 6.55 17.28
N PRO A 41 -0.98 5.32 16.89
CA PRO A 41 0.29 5.03 16.21
C PRO A 41 0.52 5.81 14.91
N LEU A 42 -0.55 6.14 14.17
CA LEU A 42 -0.49 6.88 12.91
C LEU A 42 -1.30 8.19 12.96
N LEU A 43 -1.57 8.74 14.15
CA LEU A 43 -2.42 9.92 14.30
C LEU A 43 -1.89 11.11 13.48
N GLY A 44 -2.65 11.51 12.46
CA GLY A 44 -2.31 12.61 11.55
C GLY A 44 -1.28 12.27 10.47
N VAL A 45 -0.80 11.02 10.40
CA VAL A 45 0.17 10.60 9.38
C VAL A 45 -0.53 10.46 8.02
N PRO A 46 -0.05 11.16 6.95
CA PRO A 46 -0.60 11.01 5.61
C PRO A 46 -0.19 9.65 5.01
N VAL A 47 -1.19 8.93 4.54
CA VAL A 47 -1.07 7.60 3.92
C VAL A 47 -1.86 7.60 2.62
N SER A 48 -1.35 6.98 1.58
CA SER A 48 -2.15 6.57 0.44
C SER A 48 -2.20 5.04 0.34
N VAL A 49 -3.10 4.53 -0.49
CA VAL A 49 -3.29 3.10 -0.65
C VAL A 49 -3.36 2.74 -2.13
N LYS A 50 -2.90 1.55 -2.47
CA LYS A 50 -2.99 1.03 -3.83
C LYS A 50 -4.43 1.08 -4.33
N GLU A 51 -4.64 1.45 -5.58
CA GLU A 51 -5.95 1.71 -6.16
C GLU A 51 -6.91 0.51 -6.04
N SER A 52 -6.38 -0.70 -5.93
CA SER A 52 -7.18 -1.91 -5.77
C SER A 52 -7.81 -2.12 -4.38
N PHE A 53 -7.48 -1.33 -3.38
CA PHE A 53 -8.14 -1.37 -2.06
C PHE A 53 -9.34 -0.43 -2.04
N ASP A 54 -10.46 -0.89 -1.53
CA ASP A 54 -11.64 -0.07 -1.32
C ASP A 54 -11.36 1.02 -0.27
N VAL A 55 -11.64 2.24 -0.66
CA VAL A 55 -11.67 3.41 0.23
C VAL A 55 -13.05 4.02 0.06
N ARG A 56 -13.81 4.08 1.14
CA ARG A 56 -15.20 4.59 1.10
C ARG A 56 -15.29 5.91 0.36
N GLY A 57 -16.16 5.95 -0.65
CA GLY A 57 -16.41 7.13 -1.48
C GLY A 57 -15.46 7.30 -2.66
N LEU A 58 -14.37 6.53 -2.76
CA LEU A 58 -13.46 6.54 -3.90
C LEU A 58 -13.72 5.37 -4.86
N VAL A 59 -13.27 5.51 -6.10
CA VAL A 59 -13.41 4.47 -7.12
C VAL A 59 -12.39 3.35 -6.90
N THR A 60 -12.80 2.10 -7.09
CA THR A 60 -11.93 0.92 -7.18
C THR A 60 -12.14 0.26 -8.54
N SER A 61 -11.25 0.54 -9.48
CA SER A 61 -11.31 0.05 -10.85
C SER A 61 -10.30 -1.05 -11.16
N SER A 62 -9.25 -1.17 -10.36
CA SER A 62 -8.04 -1.95 -10.66
C SER A 62 -7.47 -1.60 -12.04
N GLY A 63 -7.52 -0.30 -12.40
CA GLY A 63 -7.06 0.20 -13.70
C GLY A 63 -7.92 -0.23 -14.90
N ASN A 64 -9.08 -0.87 -14.69
CA ASN A 64 -9.96 -1.35 -15.74
C ASN A 64 -11.09 -0.36 -16.02
N PRO A 65 -11.19 0.20 -17.24
CA PRO A 65 -12.25 1.14 -17.62
C PRO A 65 -13.67 0.64 -17.38
N ALA A 66 -13.91 -0.66 -17.44
CA ALA A 66 -15.23 -1.23 -17.17
C ALA A 66 -15.73 -0.98 -15.72
N TYR A 67 -14.83 -0.61 -14.81
CA TYR A 67 -15.12 -0.31 -13.41
C TYR A 67 -14.78 1.14 -13.03
N ALA A 68 -14.67 2.04 -14.01
CA ALA A 68 -14.30 3.44 -13.76
C ALA A 68 -15.28 4.19 -12.83
N ASP A 69 -16.51 3.71 -12.71
CA ASP A 69 -17.55 4.29 -11.84
C ASP A 69 -17.82 3.44 -10.59
N ASN A 70 -17.07 2.34 -10.38
CA ASN A 70 -17.25 1.47 -9.21
C ASN A 70 -16.77 2.14 -7.94
N ARG A 71 -17.66 2.85 -7.27
CA ARG A 71 -17.37 3.61 -6.06
C ARG A 71 -17.60 2.75 -4.82
N ALA A 72 -16.58 2.60 -4.00
CA ALA A 72 -16.61 1.79 -2.79
C ALA A 72 -17.58 2.39 -1.75
N THR A 73 -18.43 1.57 -1.16
CA THR A 73 -19.38 1.96 -0.09
C THR A 73 -18.77 1.84 1.30
N GLU A 74 -17.73 1.02 1.44
CA GLU A 74 -17.02 0.74 2.69
C GLU A 74 -15.52 0.77 2.46
N ASP A 75 -14.74 0.92 3.53
CA ASP A 75 -13.29 0.74 3.48
C ASP A 75 -12.96 -0.76 3.45
N ALA A 76 -11.92 -1.14 2.72
CA ALA A 76 -11.29 -2.45 2.88
C ALA A 76 -10.83 -2.61 4.34
N HIS A 77 -10.82 -3.85 4.88
CA HIS A 77 -10.41 -4.10 6.28
C HIS A 77 -9.04 -3.52 6.60
N ALA A 78 -8.07 -3.66 5.70
CA ALA A 78 -6.75 -3.09 5.87
C ALA A 78 -6.75 -1.55 5.87
N VAL A 79 -7.62 -0.91 5.08
CA VAL A 79 -7.78 0.56 5.07
C VAL A 79 -8.45 1.04 6.35
N ALA A 80 -9.49 0.35 6.81
CA ALA A 80 -10.15 0.64 8.08
C ALA A 80 -9.16 0.58 9.25
N ALA A 81 -8.27 -0.43 9.26
CA ALA A 81 -7.21 -0.56 10.26
C ALA A 81 -6.27 0.64 10.31
N LEU A 82 -5.85 1.16 9.15
CA LEU A 82 -5.01 2.36 9.08
C LEU A 82 -5.75 3.60 9.59
N ARG A 83 -7.04 3.75 9.27
CA ARG A 83 -7.86 4.86 9.81
C ARG A 83 -8.05 4.75 11.32
N GLU A 84 -8.30 3.57 11.85
CA GLU A 84 -8.41 3.32 13.29
C GLU A 84 -7.12 3.65 14.03
N ALA A 85 -5.97 3.43 13.38
CA ALA A 85 -4.66 3.85 13.88
C ALA A 85 -4.42 5.36 13.80
N GLY A 86 -5.34 6.14 13.23
CA GLY A 86 -5.30 7.60 13.11
C GLY A 86 -4.71 8.12 11.80
N ALA A 87 -4.43 7.27 10.82
CA ALA A 87 -3.91 7.68 9.53
C ALA A 87 -4.89 8.58 8.76
N VAL A 88 -4.35 9.57 8.07
CA VAL A 88 -5.06 10.43 7.12
C VAL A 88 -4.92 9.83 5.73
N ILE A 89 -5.98 9.21 5.21
CA ILE A 89 -5.95 8.65 3.85
C ILE A 89 -6.13 9.78 2.85
N ILE A 90 -5.07 10.09 2.09
CA ILE A 90 -5.06 11.21 1.15
C ILE A 90 -5.52 10.86 -0.25
N GLY A 91 -5.62 9.57 -0.55
CA GLY A 91 -6.03 9.09 -1.88
C GLY A 91 -5.53 7.69 -2.20
N LYS A 92 -5.53 7.38 -3.49
CA LYS A 92 -5.16 6.07 -4.01
C LYS A 92 -4.03 6.19 -5.04
N SER A 93 -3.13 5.21 -5.06
CA SER A 93 -1.97 5.17 -5.94
C SER A 93 -2.20 4.31 -7.18
N ASN A 94 -1.56 4.67 -8.30
CA ASN A 94 -1.80 4.09 -9.62
C ASN A 94 -1.32 2.63 -9.74
N VAL A 95 -1.98 1.90 -10.64
CA VAL A 95 -1.80 0.45 -10.88
C VAL A 95 -1.89 0.14 -12.38
N PRO A 96 -1.41 -1.02 -12.85
CA PRO A 96 -1.70 -1.49 -14.20
C PRO A 96 -3.13 -2.04 -14.31
N LEU A 97 -3.59 -2.21 -15.55
CA LEU A 97 -4.85 -2.87 -15.87
C LEU A 97 -4.95 -4.24 -15.17
N ALA A 98 -6.01 -4.42 -14.40
CA ALA A 98 -6.31 -5.65 -13.65
C ALA A 98 -5.17 -6.14 -12.74
N LEU A 99 -4.21 -5.30 -12.39
CA LEU A 99 -2.99 -5.60 -11.62
C LEU A 99 -2.08 -6.65 -12.30
N ALA A 100 -2.23 -6.85 -13.60
CA ALA A 100 -1.64 -7.97 -14.33
C ALA A 100 -0.31 -7.64 -15.04
N ASP A 101 0.38 -6.58 -14.60
CA ASP A 101 1.69 -6.19 -15.14
C ASP A 101 2.66 -5.80 -14.01
N LEU A 102 3.95 -5.89 -14.31
CA LEU A 102 5.05 -5.43 -13.47
C LEU A 102 5.45 -3.97 -13.77
N GLN A 103 4.56 -3.23 -14.41
CA GLN A 103 4.60 -1.77 -14.61
C GLN A 103 3.28 -1.19 -14.13
N SER A 104 3.17 0.15 -14.00
CA SER A 104 1.95 0.79 -13.49
C SER A 104 1.42 1.79 -14.51
N TYR A 105 0.57 1.30 -15.41
CA TYR A 105 -0.10 2.10 -16.46
C TYR A 105 -1.49 1.52 -16.76
N ASN A 106 -2.43 2.40 -17.08
CA ASN A 106 -3.77 2.03 -17.54
C ASN A 106 -4.42 3.16 -18.33
N ALA A 107 -5.54 2.85 -18.98
CA ALA A 107 -6.24 3.82 -19.84
C ALA A 107 -6.99 4.91 -19.05
N ILE A 108 -7.23 4.73 -17.76
CA ILE A 108 -7.96 5.70 -16.92
C ILE A 108 -7.02 6.79 -16.40
N HIS A 109 -5.86 6.38 -15.85
CA HIS A 109 -4.96 7.25 -15.09
C HIS A 109 -3.62 7.50 -15.77
N GLY A 110 -3.35 6.81 -16.89
CA GLY A 110 -2.07 6.90 -17.61
C GLY A 110 -0.96 6.09 -16.93
N GLN A 111 0.28 6.45 -17.22
CA GLN A 111 1.49 5.75 -16.79
C GLN A 111 2.14 6.45 -15.60
N SER A 112 2.52 5.68 -14.59
CA SER A 112 3.40 6.12 -13.52
C SER A 112 4.87 5.97 -13.93
N ASN A 113 5.69 6.93 -13.54
CA ASN A 113 7.10 6.97 -13.81
C ASN A 113 7.93 6.84 -12.54
N ASN A 114 9.17 6.39 -12.67
CA ASN A 114 10.09 6.26 -11.55
C ASN A 114 10.54 7.66 -11.06
N PRO A 115 10.47 7.95 -9.76
CA PRO A 115 10.87 9.27 -9.23
C PRO A 115 12.34 9.62 -9.45
N TRP A 116 13.21 8.61 -9.57
CA TRP A 116 14.65 8.81 -9.79
C TRP A 116 14.99 9.08 -11.24
N ASP A 117 14.22 8.52 -12.18
CA ASP A 117 14.35 8.70 -13.60
C ASP A 117 12.99 8.55 -14.28
N PRO A 118 12.32 9.63 -14.65
CA PRO A 118 10.98 9.60 -15.26
C PRO A 118 10.90 8.86 -16.61
N ALA A 119 12.01 8.52 -17.23
CA ALA A 119 12.06 7.68 -18.44
C ALA A 119 11.95 6.18 -18.12
N ARG A 120 12.04 5.80 -16.83
CA ARG A 120 11.96 4.43 -16.35
C ARG A 120 10.66 4.11 -15.66
N THR A 121 10.32 2.82 -15.60
CA THR A 121 9.18 2.32 -14.86
C THR A 121 9.44 2.34 -13.35
N PRO A 122 8.45 2.64 -12.51
CA PRO A 122 8.55 2.45 -11.06
C PRO A 122 8.34 0.99 -10.65
N GLY A 123 8.13 0.08 -11.63
CA GLY A 123 7.67 -1.28 -11.37
C GLY A 123 6.15 -1.37 -11.22
N GLY A 124 5.67 -2.55 -10.84
CA GLY A 124 4.24 -2.86 -10.69
C GLY A 124 4.00 -4.20 -9.97
N SER A 125 2.75 -4.43 -9.61
CA SER A 125 1.56 -3.62 -9.85
C SER A 125 1.33 -2.52 -8.80
N SER A 126 2.16 -2.39 -7.73
CA SER A 126 2.11 -1.29 -6.75
C SER A 126 3.15 -0.19 -7.10
N GLY A 127 3.29 0.14 -8.40
CA GLY A 127 4.31 1.10 -8.83
C GLY A 127 3.99 2.54 -8.41
N GLY A 128 2.73 2.96 -8.47
CA GLY A 128 2.31 4.24 -7.93
C GLY A 128 2.59 4.35 -6.42
N SER A 129 2.36 3.26 -5.66
CA SER A 129 2.65 3.18 -4.22
C SER A 129 4.14 3.40 -3.93
N ALA A 130 5.01 2.66 -4.61
CA ALA A 130 6.45 2.79 -4.41
C ALA A 130 6.97 4.18 -4.82
N ALA A 131 6.44 4.73 -5.93
CA ALA A 131 6.78 6.06 -6.41
C ALA A 131 6.37 7.15 -5.39
N ALA A 132 5.17 7.06 -4.83
CA ALA A 132 4.68 8.00 -3.81
C ALA A 132 5.57 8.02 -2.55
N VAL A 133 5.98 6.85 -2.06
CA VAL A 133 6.87 6.70 -0.89
C VAL A 133 8.27 7.23 -1.23
N ALA A 134 8.83 6.86 -2.38
CA ALA A 134 10.16 7.29 -2.82
C ALA A 134 10.25 8.81 -3.02
N ALA A 135 9.21 9.41 -3.59
CA ALA A 135 9.12 10.86 -3.76
C ALA A 135 8.85 11.62 -2.43
N GLY A 136 8.58 10.91 -1.34
CA GLY A 136 8.29 11.54 -0.04
C GLY A 136 6.91 12.15 0.09
N TYR A 137 5.97 11.83 -0.80
CA TYR A 137 4.61 12.36 -0.74
C TYR A 137 3.78 11.76 0.40
N VAL A 138 4.09 10.55 0.78
CA VAL A 138 3.49 9.87 1.94
C VAL A 138 4.58 9.16 2.75
N ALA A 139 4.29 8.95 4.03
CA ALA A 139 5.18 8.20 4.91
C ALA A 139 5.05 6.69 4.70
N LEU A 140 3.84 6.24 4.40
CA LEU A 140 3.44 4.83 4.32
C LEU A 140 2.46 4.64 3.17
N GLU A 141 2.54 3.49 2.52
CA GLU A 141 1.63 2.99 1.50
C GLU A 141 1.19 1.57 1.79
N LEU A 142 -0.03 1.24 1.38
CA LEU A 142 -0.56 -0.12 1.40
C LEU A 142 -0.59 -0.67 -0.02
N GLY A 143 0.22 -1.68 -0.29
CA GLY A 143 0.28 -2.38 -1.57
C GLY A 143 -0.27 -3.81 -1.51
N SER A 144 -0.21 -4.53 -2.63
CA SER A 144 -0.52 -5.96 -2.71
C SER A 144 0.47 -6.70 -3.61
N ASP A 145 0.69 -7.97 -3.32
CA ASP A 145 1.67 -8.80 -4.01
C ASP A 145 1.14 -10.23 -4.20
N ILE A 146 1.19 -10.73 -5.43
CA ILE A 146 0.97 -12.13 -5.77
C ILE A 146 2.22 -12.73 -6.40
N GLY A 147 2.92 -12.00 -7.24
CA GLY A 147 4.09 -12.42 -8.01
C GLY A 147 5.21 -11.37 -8.03
N GLY A 148 5.34 -10.53 -7.00
CA GLY A 148 6.36 -9.48 -6.91
C GLY A 148 5.82 -8.07 -6.82
N SER A 149 4.50 -7.88 -6.79
CA SER A 149 3.86 -6.56 -6.96
C SER A 149 4.07 -5.55 -5.80
N ILE A 150 4.65 -5.93 -4.68
CA ILE A 150 5.22 -5.03 -3.67
C ILE A 150 6.74 -4.97 -3.85
N ARG A 151 7.39 -6.13 -3.95
CA ARG A 151 8.83 -6.29 -3.91
C ARG A 151 9.54 -5.67 -5.12
N ILE A 152 9.00 -5.87 -6.32
CA ILE A 152 9.57 -5.33 -7.57
C ILE A 152 9.54 -3.79 -7.56
N PRO A 153 8.39 -3.11 -7.35
CA PRO A 153 8.38 -1.66 -7.32
C PRO A 153 9.16 -1.09 -6.14
N ALA A 154 9.20 -1.76 -4.97
CA ALA A 154 10.04 -1.34 -3.87
C ALA A 154 11.54 -1.34 -4.26
N HIS A 155 12.00 -2.40 -4.94
CA HIS A 155 13.36 -2.48 -5.47
C HIS A 155 13.64 -1.38 -6.51
N PHE A 156 12.74 -1.17 -7.46
CA PHE A 156 12.92 -0.20 -8.55
C PHE A 156 12.94 1.26 -8.05
N CYS A 157 12.17 1.56 -7.02
CA CYS A 157 12.08 2.90 -6.44
C CYS A 157 13.01 3.11 -5.22
N GLY A 158 13.76 2.09 -4.78
CA GLY A 158 14.70 2.21 -3.67
C GLY A 158 14.02 2.43 -2.31
N VAL A 159 12.87 1.81 -2.09
CA VAL A 159 12.12 1.85 -0.82
C VAL A 159 12.00 0.45 -0.23
N TYR A 160 11.57 0.35 1.02
CA TYR A 160 11.29 -0.94 1.64
C TYR A 160 9.86 -1.37 1.32
N GLY A 161 9.69 -2.65 0.97
CA GLY A 161 8.40 -3.27 0.74
C GLY A 161 8.32 -4.62 1.45
N HIS A 162 7.26 -4.86 2.21
CA HIS A 162 7.08 -6.12 2.92
C HIS A 162 5.91 -6.91 2.34
N LYS A 163 6.21 -8.07 1.78
CA LYS A 163 5.23 -9.09 1.40
C LYS A 163 5.07 -10.08 2.56
N PRO A 164 4.01 -9.95 3.37
CA PRO A 164 3.78 -10.86 4.49
C PRO A 164 3.46 -12.28 4.02
N SER A 165 3.40 -13.21 4.95
CA SER A 165 2.84 -14.53 4.71
C SER A 165 1.35 -14.42 4.40
N TYR A 166 0.84 -15.38 3.60
CA TYR A 166 -0.57 -15.45 3.24
C TYR A 166 -1.47 -15.50 4.50
N GLY A 167 -2.58 -14.78 4.46
CA GLY A 167 -3.59 -14.77 5.52
C GLY A 167 -3.23 -13.92 6.75
N LEU A 168 -2.10 -13.20 6.77
CA LEU A 168 -1.79 -12.27 7.87
C LEU A 168 -2.55 -10.96 7.76
N VAL A 169 -2.69 -10.42 6.55
CA VAL A 169 -3.41 -9.19 6.26
C VAL A 169 -4.68 -9.52 5.50
N SER A 170 -5.82 -9.07 6.00
CA SER A 170 -7.11 -9.30 5.34
C SER A 170 -7.16 -8.62 3.97
N MET A 171 -7.56 -9.39 2.95
CA MET A 171 -7.74 -8.90 1.59
C MET A 171 -9.20 -8.56 1.27
N ARG A 172 -10.10 -8.54 2.27
CA ARG A 172 -11.50 -8.12 2.05
C ARG A 172 -11.59 -6.66 1.69
N GLY A 173 -12.40 -6.38 0.66
CA GLY A 173 -12.49 -5.04 0.06
C GLY A 173 -11.34 -4.74 -0.89
N THR A 174 -10.80 -5.76 -1.58
CA THR A 174 -9.75 -5.55 -2.58
C THR A 174 -10.17 -6.06 -3.96
N GLY A 175 -9.76 -5.32 -4.99
CA GLY A 175 -10.04 -5.62 -6.38
C GLY A 175 -11.45 -5.22 -6.81
N VAL A 176 -11.78 -5.52 -8.06
CA VAL A 176 -13.11 -5.24 -8.62
C VAL A 176 -14.16 -6.20 -8.07
N PRO A 177 -15.45 -5.82 -8.07
CA PRO A 177 -16.54 -6.68 -7.64
C PRO A 177 -16.52 -8.02 -8.39
N SER A 178 -16.28 -9.11 -7.68
CA SER A 178 -16.19 -10.45 -8.27
C SER A 178 -17.22 -11.41 -7.71
N GLY A 179 -18.05 -10.97 -6.76
CA GLY A 179 -18.94 -11.86 -6.00
C GLY A 179 -18.22 -12.88 -5.12
N ARG A 180 -16.91 -12.83 -5.01
CA ARG A 180 -16.12 -13.77 -4.21
C ARG A 180 -16.10 -13.36 -2.74
N ILE A 181 -16.36 -14.30 -1.88
CA ILE A 181 -16.32 -14.13 -0.43
C ILE A 181 -14.93 -14.52 0.13
N ALA A 182 -14.26 -15.48 -0.53
CA ALA A 182 -12.94 -15.95 -0.11
C ALA A 182 -11.80 -15.11 -0.70
N ASP A 183 -10.72 -15.00 0.05
CA ASP A 183 -9.47 -14.41 -0.42
C ASP A 183 -8.91 -15.19 -1.62
N ARG A 184 -8.15 -14.49 -2.47
CA ARG A 184 -7.47 -15.11 -3.61
C ARG A 184 -6.22 -15.83 -3.11
N ASP A 185 -5.98 -17.03 -3.62
CA ASP A 185 -4.74 -17.75 -3.35
C ASP A 185 -3.52 -16.88 -3.68
N LEU A 186 -2.50 -16.95 -2.84
CA LEU A 186 -1.21 -16.28 -2.97
C LEU A 186 -1.23 -14.74 -2.92
N THR A 187 -2.37 -14.09 -3.04
CA THR A 187 -2.45 -12.63 -2.96
C THR A 187 -2.35 -12.17 -1.52
N VAL A 188 -1.45 -11.24 -1.24
CA VAL A 188 -1.25 -10.65 0.08
C VAL A 188 -1.23 -9.14 0.00
N GLY A 189 -1.78 -8.47 1.02
CA GLY A 189 -1.59 -7.05 1.27
C GLY A 189 -0.34 -6.83 2.12
N GLY A 190 0.31 -5.70 1.95
CA GLY A 190 1.46 -5.36 2.77
C GLY A 190 1.94 -3.93 2.57
N PRO A 191 2.74 -3.43 3.52
CA PRO A 191 3.18 -2.05 3.53
C PRO A 191 4.40 -1.79 2.64
N LEU A 192 4.50 -0.52 2.16
CA LEU A 192 5.71 0.06 1.60
C LEU A 192 6.04 1.32 2.42
N ALA A 193 7.31 1.52 2.74
CA ALA A 193 7.78 2.66 3.54
C ALA A 193 9.26 2.96 3.27
N ARG A 194 9.78 4.04 3.86
CA ARG A 194 11.20 4.40 3.74
C ARG A 194 12.08 3.74 4.79
N THR A 195 11.52 3.09 5.80
CA THR A 195 12.28 2.36 6.83
C THR A 195 11.67 1.00 7.15
N ALA A 196 12.48 0.06 7.61
CA ALA A 196 12.02 -1.25 8.07
C ALA A 196 11.18 -1.14 9.36
N GLY A 197 11.46 -0.13 10.21
CA GLY A 197 10.68 0.13 11.41
C GLY A 197 9.23 0.50 11.08
N ASP A 198 9.03 1.35 10.07
CA ASP A 198 7.68 1.71 9.61
C ASP A 198 6.93 0.52 9.02
N LEU A 199 7.63 -0.40 8.33
CA LEU A 199 7.02 -1.64 7.84
C LEU A 199 6.56 -2.55 8.99
N SER A 200 7.36 -2.67 10.05
CA SER A 200 7.01 -3.47 11.23
C SER A 200 5.79 -2.88 11.93
N LEU A 201 5.80 -1.58 12.19
CA LEU A 201 4.65 -0.87 12.77
C LEU A 201 3.38 -1.07 11.94
N ALA A 202 3.48 -0.86 10.63
CA ALA A 202 2.34 -1.01 9.73
C ALA A 202 1.82 -2.46 9.71
N LEU A 203 2.71 -3.46 9.69
CA LEU A 203 2.29 -4.86 9.74
C LEU A 203 1.52 -5.18 11.02
N ASP A 204 2.01 -4.75 12.17
CA ASP A 204 1.33 -4.95 13.46
C ASP A 204 -0.08 -4.35 13.47
N LEU A 205 -0.26 -3.19 12.85
CA LEU A 205 -1.56 -2.53 12.70
C LEU A 205 -2.52 -3.26 11.75
N LEU A 206 -1.98 -3.98 10.77
CA LEU A 206 -2.75 -4.69 9.73
C LEU A 206 -3.15 -6.12 10.15
N LEU A 207 -2.56 -6.67 11.21
CA LEU A 207 -2.88 -8.00 11.70
C LEU A 207 -4.28 -8.08 12.30
N ASN A 208 -4.91 -9.27 12.19
CA ASN A 208 -6.17 -9.59 12.88
C ASN A 208 -7.31 -8.57 12.61
N ARG A 209 -7.47 -8.16 11.35
CA ARG A 209 -8.48 -7.14 10.97
C ARG A 209 -9.73 -7.73 10.31
N ASP A 210 -9.81 -9.03 10.13
CA ASP A 210 -11.03 -9.68 9.67
C ASP A 210 -11.87 -10.12 10.88
N PRO A 211 -13.07 -9.51 11.09
CA PRO A 211 -13.91 -9.83 12.25
C PRO A 211 -14.43 -11.27 12.26
N LEU A 212 -14.55 -11.92 11.09
CA LEU A 212 -14.99 -13.31 10.98
C LEU A 212 -13.85 -14.26 11.32
N GLU A 213 -12.68 -14.04 10.74
CA GLU A 213 -11.49 -14.87 11.01
C GLU A 213 -11.02 -14.75 12.45
N ASN A 214 -11.09 -13.55 13.05
CA ASN A 214 -10.69 -13.31 14.43
C ASN A 214 -11.53 -14.09 15.46
N LYS A 215 -12.72 -14.58 15.09
CA LYS A 215 -13.49 -15.48 15.93
C LYS A 215 -12.87 -16.87 16.00
N ALA A 216 -12.18 -17.29 14.95
CA ALA A 216 -11.58 -18.63 14.84
C ALA A 216 -10.08 -18.63 15.20
N ARG A 217 -9.36 -17.55 14.89
CA ARG A 217 -7.92 -17.45 15.11
C ARG A 217 -7.48 -16.02 15.41
N GLN A 218 -6.45 -15.90 16.24
CA GLN A 218 -5.68 -14.66 16.39
C GLN A 218 -4.21 -14.96 16.09
N VAL A 219 -3.59 -14.10 15.33
CA VAL A 219 -2.18 -14.23 14.96
C VAL A 219 -1.35 -13.33 15.87
N HIS A 220 -0.34 -13.93 16.49
CA HIS A 220 0.70 -13.21 17.24
C HIS A 220 2.04 -13.48 16.54
N LEU A 221 2.71 -12.43 16.10
CA LEU A 221 4.03 -12.57 15.51
C LEU A 221 5.05 -12.79 16.64
N PRO A 222 5.88 -13.85 16.56
CA PRO A 222 6.93 -14.06 17.53
C PRO A 222 8.00 -12.97 17.41
N ALA A 223 8.70 -12.70 18.53
CA ALA A 223 9.91 -11.88 18.48
C ALA A 223 10.95 -12.50 17.53
N ALA A 224 11.85 -11.67 17.01
CA ALA A 224 12.96 -12.15 16.18
C ALA A 224 13.76 -13.23 16.93
N ARG A 225 14.09 -14.33 16.24
CA ARG A 225 14.82 -15.47 16.82
C ARG A 225 16.18 -15.06 17.39
N HIS A 226 16.82 -14.08 16.78
CA HIS A 226 18.12 -13.55 17.19
C HIS A 226 18.06 -12.03 17.22
N ALA A 227 18.75 -11.45 18.20
CA ALA A 227 18.81 -9.99 18.36
C ALA A 227 19.72 -9.29 17.34
N ARG A 228 20.70 -10.01 16.79
CA ARG A 228 21.71 -9.48 15.87
C ARG A 228 21.66 -10.25 14.55
N LEU A 229 21.82 -9.52 13.42
CA LEU A 229 21.85 -10.15 12.09
C LEU A 229 22.99 -11.17 11.95
N GLY A 230 24.14 -10.93 12.57
CA GLY A 230 25.28 -11.86 12.53
C GLY A 230 25.03 -13.21 13.20
N ASP A 231 23.98 -13.35 14.00
CA ASP A 231 23.61 -14.61 14.66
C ASP A 231 22.74 -15.51 13.76
N PHE A 232 22.28 -14.99 12.61
CA PHE A 232 21.53 -15.77 11.64
C PHE A 232 22.46 -16.53 10.70
N ARG A 233 22.13 -17.76 10.40
CA ARG A 233 22.74 -18.54 9.31
C ARG A 233 21.98 -18.24 8.03
N VAL A 234 22.64 -17.58 7.07
CA VAL A 234 22.03 -17.17 5.80
C VAL A 234 22.63 -18.02 4.68
N LEU A 235 21.77 -18.71 3.92
CA LEU A 235 22.12 -19.32 2.65
C LEU A 235 21.90 -18.26 1.54
N VAL A 236 22.97 -17.94 0.82
CA VAL A 236 22.90 -17.07 -0.37
C VAL A 236 23.00 -17.97 -1.61
N ILE A 237 22.01 -17.87 -2.48
CA ILE A 237 22.02 -18.50 -3.80
C ILE A 237 22.15 -17.37 -4.81
N ASP A 238 23.35 -17.15 -5.30
CA ASP A 238 23.69 -16.06 -6.23
C ASP A 238 23.49 -16.45 -7.71
N ARG A 239 23.40 -17.75 -7.98
CA ARG A 239 23.12 -18.29 -9.30
C ARG A 239 22.10 -19.43 -9.19
N TRP A 240 21.04 -19.36 -9.99
CA TRP A 240 20.08 -20.43 -10.10
C TRP A 240 20.31 -21.21 -11.41
N PRO A 241 20.40 -22.54 -11.41
CA PRO A 241 20.60 -23.30 -12.64
C PRO A 241 19.48 -22.99 -13.67
N GLY A 242 19.89 -22.56 -14.87
CA GLY A 242 18.94 -22.22 -15.95
C GLY A 242 18.48 -20.75 -15.98
N THR A 243 19.09 -19.86 -15.22
CA THR A 243 18.87 -18.39 -15.28
C THR A 243 20.17 -17.70 -15.66
N ASP A 244 20.62 -17.87 -16.90
CA ASP A 244 21.74 -17.13 -17.46
C ASP A 244 21.25 -15.82 -18.08
#